data_9c65d37ed7e6c28747907b2d09ffcdd0
#
_entry.id   9c65d37ed7e6c28747907b2d09ffcdd0
#
_cell.length_a   1.000
_cell.length_b   1.000
_cell.length_c   1.000
_cell.angle_alpha   90.00
_cell.angle_beta   90.00
_cell.angle_gamma   90.00
#
_symmetry.space_group_name_H-M   'P 1'
#
loop_
_entity.id
_entity.type
_entity.pdbx_description
1 polymer ?
#
loop_
_entity_poly.entity_id
_entity_poly.type
_entity_poly.pdbx_seq_one_letter_code
_entity_poly.pdbx_strand_id
1 'polypeptide(L)'
;MKNNLSSQIVLSRVPSKLYRTTDSLELSRLTRREKIQTTIVENADEGSALVAKLIKERVQQASSKSFSIALSTGKSLVDIRQAIASLQTQVRLIDWQDGSLSNDEPLDLLVIGLGSLGQIGGQGIRSMLNAKEVILVAWGEHKAQAIQEAIEGEVKDSSPASKLQYHKNVQIVCDLNAAALLTRIQRPWLVTRCDWDDQLSRRAIVWLCQQTGKPILKLTNKDYDDNGLNELVVLYGSAYNCNIKVFNDIQHTITGWPGGKPNADDSNRPERANPYPKDILIFSPHPDDDVISMGGTFARLIKQNHNVHVAYETSGCIAVADENLQYFLDFNNGISQVLKNKKISTSDKPLSIQDFSSREILDIKALIRRGEATAACRYMGLDTSHIHFLNLPFYETGTIKKGDLSQRDVEIVKKLLLEIRPQEMFVAGDLADPHGTHKVCLDAVLAAIDELKDHEPWLRKCRVWMYRGAWMEWDVDLIEMAVPMSPEELRSKRNAILRHQSQMESAPFMGDDERLFWQRAEDRNHATAELYTKLGLADYEAIEAFVQYRF
;
A
#
# COMPACT_ATOMS: atom_id res chain seq x y z
N MET A 1 -5.77 4.69 -20.28
CA MET A 1 -5.44 3.27 -20.05
C MET A 1 -5.71 2.93 -18.59
N LYS A 2 -6.56 1.98 -18.27
CA LYS A 2 -6.62 1.43 -16.92
C LYS A 2 -5.60 0.29 -16.84
N ASN A 3 -4.32 0.61 -16.75
CA ASN A 3 -3.29 -0.39 -16.56
C ASN A 3 -3.26 -0.73 -15.06
N ASN A 4 -3.86 -1.85 -14.69
CA ASN A 4 -3.86 -2.39 -13.32
C ASN A 4 -2.67 -3.35 -13.11
N LEU A 5 -1.48 -2.98 -13.58
CA LEU A 5 -0.29 -3.82 -13.51
C LEU A 5 0.12 -4.14 -12.07
N SER A 6 0.03 -3.16 -11.17
CA SER A 6 0.30 -3.37 -9.74
C SER A 6 -0.65 -4.38 -9.09
N SER A 7 -1.91 -4.46 -9.54
CA SER A 7 -2.86 -5.48 -9.04
C SER A 7 -2.46 -6.89 -9.44
N GLN A 8 -1.77 -7.08 -10.58
CA GLN A 8 -1.28 -8.40 -11.01
C GLN A 8 -0.21 -8.97 -10.08
N ILE A 9 0.53 -8.13 -9.36
CA ILE A 9 1.53 -8.57 -8.37
C ILE A 9 0.86 -9.40 -7.26
N VAL A 10 -0.30 -8.98 -6.79
CA VAL A 10 -1.07 -9.71 -5.77
C VAL A 10 -1.72 -10.95 -6.39
N LEU A 11 -2.32 -10.83 -7.59
CA LEU A 11 -2.97 -11.92 -8.31
C LEU A 11 -2.03 -13.09 -8.58
N SER A 12 -0.79 -12.82 -8.96
CA SER A 12 0.20 -13.86 -9.24
C SER A 12 0.60 -14.69 -8.02
N ARG A 13 0.32 -14.19 -6.80
CA ARG A 13 0.71 -14.83 -5.53
C ARG A 13 -0.43 -15.62 -4.87
N VAL A 14 -1.68 -15.39 -5.30
CA VAL A 14 -2.86 -16.02 -4.69
C VAL A 14 -3.50 -17.00 -5.68
N PRO A 15 -3.46 -18.33 -5.43
CA PRO A 15 -4.11 -19.31 -6.29
C PRO A 15 -5.61 -19.04 -6.45
N SER A 16 -6.09 -18.99 -7.69
CA SER A 16 -7.50 -18.68 -8.00
C SER A 16 -8.49 -19.63 -7.32
N LYS A 17 -8.12 -20.88 -7.07
CA LYS A 17 -8.94 -21.85 -6.34
C LYS A 17 -9.35 -21.39 -4.93
N LEU A 18 -8.60 -20.48 -4.30
CA LEU A 18 -8.89 -19.97 -2.96
C LEU A 18 -10.03 -18.93 -2.93
N TYR A 19 -10.35 -18.34 -4.08
CA TYR A 19 -11.40 -17.30 -4.16
C TYR A 19 -12.40 -17.46 -5.30
N ARG A 20 -12.12 -18.33 -6.30
CA ARG A 20 -12.96 -18.56 -7.50
C ARG A 20 -13.37 -20.03 -7.65
N THR A 21 -13.60 -20.76 -6.56
CA THR A 21 -14.10 -22.12 -6.68
C THR A 21 -15.60 -22.16 -7.00
N THR A 22 -16.00 -23.06 -7.90
CA THR A 22 -17.40 -23.37 -8.22
C THR A 22 -17.90 -24.62 -7.49
N ASP A 23 -17.00 -25.39 -6.87
CA ASP A 23 -17.35 -26.56 -6.07
C ASP A 23 -17.90 -26.11 -4.71
N SER A 24 -19.16 -26.44 -4.46
CA SER A 24 -19.87 -26.04 -3.23
C SER A 24 -19.26 -26.67 -1.96
N LEU A 25 -18.70 -27.86 -2.04
CA LEU A 25 -18.06 -28.52 -0.91
C LEU A 25 -16.73 -27.84 -0.57
N GLU A 26 -15.94 -27.53 -1.60
CA GLU A 26 -14.68 -26.80 -1.42
C GLU A 26 -14.94 -25.38 -0.92
N LEU A 27 -15.94 -24.69 -1.47
CA LEU A 27 -16.34 -23.36 -0.98
C LEU A 27 -16.71 -23.40 0.51
N SER A 28 -17.50 -24.38 0.93
CA SER A 28 -17.88 -24.56 2.34
C SER A 28 -16.66 -24.81 3.25
N ARG A 29 -15.62 -25.48 2.76
CA ARG A 29 -14.37 -25.66 3.51
C ARG A 29 -13.59 -24.36 3.60
N LEU A 30 -13.41 -23.66 2.48
CA LEU A 30 -12.68 -22.40 2.40
C LEU A 30 -13.29 -21.32 3.32
N THR A 31 -14.62 -21.24 3.36
CA THR A 31 -15.36 -20.22 4.10
C THR A 31 -15.75 -20.63 5.51
N ARG A 32 -15.28 -21.78 6.00
CA ARG A 32 -15.72 -22.32 7.32
C ARG A 32 -15.45 -21.42 8.53
N ARG A 33 -14.57 -20.43 8.39
CA ARG A 33 -14.28 -19.41 9.41
C ARG A 33 -15.00 -18.10 9.18
N GLU A 34 -15.63 -17.95 8.03
CA GLU A 34 -16.36 -16.73 7.66
C GLU A 34 -17.78 -16.78 8.21
N LYS A 35 -18.16 -15.74 8.93
CA LYS A 35 -19.48 -15.59 9.55
C LYS A 35 -20.45 -14.82 8.65
N ILE A 36 -19.94 -14.20 7.58
CA ILE A 36 -20.71 -13.48 6.57
C ILE A 36 -20.35 -14.04 5.20
N GLN A 37 -21.36 -14.24 4.35
CA GLN A 37 -21.13 -14.64 2.97
C GLN A 37 -20.27 -13.62 2.25
N THR A 38 -19.12 -14.07 1.73
CA THR A 38 -18.11 -13.19 1.11
C THR A 38 -17.75 -13.66 -0.28
N THR A 39 -17.88 -12.75 -1.23
CA THR A 39 -17.41 -12.92 -2.61
C THR A 39 -16.13 -12.12 -2.81
N ILE A 40 -15.04 -12.79 -3.19
CA ILE A 40 -13.77 -12.14 -3.50
C ILE A 40 -13.61 -12.05 -5.01
N VAL A 41 -13.28 -10.85 -5.48
CA VAL A 41 -13.01 -10.53 -6.89
C VAL A 41 -11.55 -10.11 -7.07
N GLU A 42 -11.05 -10.04 -8.29
CA GLU A 42 -9.65 -9.68 -8.53
C GLU A 42 -9.35 -8.21 -8.24
N ASN A 43 -10.30 -7.32 -8.60
CA ASN A 43 -10.11 -5.87 -8.48
C ASN A 43 -11.43 -5.14 -8.30
N ALA A 44 -11.36 -3.84 -8.01
CA ALA A 44 -12.51 -2.98 -7.78
C ALA A 44 -13.45 -2.87 -9.00
N ASP A 45 -12.93 -2.92 -10.23
CA ASP A 45 -13.73 -2.80 -11.45
C ASP A 45 -14.65 -4.03 -11.61
N GLU A 46 -14.09 -5.24 -11.44
CA GLU A 46 -14.85 -6.48 -11.45
C GLU A 46 -15.91 -6.49 -10.34
N GLY A 47 -15.53 -6.07 -9.14
CA GLY A 47 -16.43 -6.00 -8.00
C GLY A 47 -17.58 -5.01 -8.22
N SER A 48 -17.27 -3.84 -8.74
CA SER A 48 -18.28 -2.82 -9.06
C SER A 48 -19.26 -3.32 -10.13
N ALA A 49 -18.77 -4.00 -11.16
CA ALA A 49 -19.62 -4.62 -12.19
C ALA A 49 -20.51 -5.74 -11.63
N LEU A 50 -19.95 -6.59 -10.76
CA LEU A 50 -20.69 -7.65 -10.07
C LEU A 50 -21.82 -7.06 -9.21
N VAL A 51 -21.52 -6.08 -8.37
CA VAL A 51 -22.53 -5.45 -7.50
C VAL A 51 -23.60 -4.75 -8.31
N ALA A 52 -23.24 -4.04 -9.37
CA ALA A 52 -24.22 -3.43 -10.27
C ALA A 52 -25.14 -4.48 -10.93
N LYS A 53 -24.60 -5.63 -11.31
CA LYS A 53 -25.39 -6.77 -11.83
C LYS A 53 -26.35 -7.31 -10.76
N LEU A 54 -25.89 -7.54 -9.53
CA LEU A 54 -26.71 -7.98 -8.43
C LEU A 54 -27.87 -7.02 -8.16
N ILE A 55 -27.61 -5.71 -8.13
CA ILE A 55 -28.65 -4.69 -7.97
C ILE A 55 -29.70 -4.81 -9.09
N LYS A 56 -29.27 -4.91 -10.36
CA LYS A 56 -30.17 -5.04 -11.51
C LYS A 56 -31.06 -6.30 -11.40
N GLU A 57 -30.49 -7.42 -11.00
CA GLU A 57 -31.20 -8.68 -10.79
C GLU A 57 -32.27 -8.53 -9.67
N ARG A 58 -31.94 -7.87 -8.54
CA ARG A 58 -32.91 -7.63 -7.46
C ARG A 58 -34.05 -6.74 -7.92
N VAL A 59 -33.76 -5.69 -8.69
CA VAL A 59 -34.79 -4.78 -9.25
C VAL A 59 -35.72 -5.53 -10.20
N GLN A 60 -35.19 -6.40 -11.05
CA GLN A 60 -36.01 -7.22 -11.98
C GLN A 60 -36.88 -8.25 -11.26
N GLN A 61 -36.42 -8.80 -10.13
CA GLN A 61 -37.18 -9.75 -9.32
C GLN A 61 -38.24 -9.07 -8.45
N ALA A 62 -38.12 -7.77 -8.22
CA ALA A 62 -39.05 -7.02 -7.38
C ALA A 62 -40.40 -6.89 -8.08
N SER A 63 -41.46 -7.41 -7.45
CA SER A 63 -42.85 -7.35 -7.96
C SER A 63 -43.50 -5.96 -7.80
N SER A 64 -42.83 -5.01 -7.14
CA SER A 64 -43.40 -3.69 -6.83
C SER A 64 -42.60 -2.55 -7.45
N LYS A 65 -43.38 -1.50 -7.92
CA LYS A 65 -42.77 -0.24 -8.42
C LYS A 65 -42.11 0.61 -7.31
N SER A 66 -42.13 0.16 -6.04
CA SER A 66 -41.63 0.88 -4.87
C SER A 66 -40.35 0.27 -4.29
N PHE A 67 -39.55 -0.45 -5.08
CA PHE A 67 -38.29 -1.00 -4.59
C PHE A 67 -37.33 0.12 -4.19
N SER A 68 -36.89 0.11 -2.93
CA SER A 68 -36.06 1.16 -2.36
C SER A 68 -34.61 0.69 -2.23
N ILE A 69 -33.68 1.45 -2.83
CA ILE A 69 -32.25 1.23 -2.75
C ILE A 69 -31.57 2.43 -2.10
N ALA A 70 -30.81 2.19 -1.04
CA ALA A 70 -29.93 3.21 -0.49
C ALA A 70 -28.47 2.90 -0.79
N LEU A 71 -27.69 3.93 -1.15
CA LEU A 71 -26.25 3.81 -1.40
C LEU A 71 -25.51 4.81 -0.51
N SER A 72 -24.45 4.36 0.17
CA SER A 72 -23.58 5.27 0.90
C SER A 72 -22.81 6.20 -0.05
N THR A 73 -22.44 7.37 0.45
CA THR A 73 -21.60 8.33 -0.27
C THR A 73 -20.13 7.97 -0.05
N GLY A 74 -19.43 7.49 -1.08
CA GLY A 74 -18.01 7.15 -0.95
C GLY A 74 -17.39 6.78 -2.29
N LYS A 75 -16.06 6.90 -2.37
CA LYS A 75 -15.30 6.58 -3.59
C LYS A 75 -15.53 5.14 -4.07
N SER A 76 -15.71 4.18 -3.17
CA SER A 76 -15.94 2.77 -3.49
C SER A 76 -17.24 2.51 -4.26
N LEU A 77 -18.19 3.45 -4.25
CA LEU A 77 -19.49 3.29 -4.91
C LEU A 77 -19.67 4.13 -6.19
N VAL A 78 -18.67 4.89 -6.59
CA VAL A 78 -18.78 5.79 -7.78
C VAL A 78 -19.12 5.01 -9.04
N ASP A 79 -18.37 3.96 -9.36
CA ASP A 79 -18.58 3.13 -10.55
C ASP A 79 -19.91 2.36 -10.48
N ILE A 80 -20.28 1.89 -9.29
CA ILE A 80 -21.57 1.22 -9.05
C ILE A 80 -22.72 2.19 -9.34
N ARG A 81 -22.66 3.43 -8.80
CA ARG A 81 -23.67 4.47 -9.05
C ARG A 81 -23.83 4.78 -10.52
N GLN A 82 -22.71 4.91 -11.23
CA GLN A 82 -22.71 5.15 -12.67
C GLN A 82 -23.36 3.99 -13.43
N ALA A 83 -23.03 2.74 -13.07
CA ALA A 83 -23.53 1.53 -13.73
C ALA A 83 -25.03 1.29 -13.52
N ILE A 84 -25.63 1.83 -12.45
CA ILE A 84 -27.06 1.69 -12.14
C ILE A 84 -27.85 2.98 -12.41
N ALA A 85 -27.26 4.02 -12.95
CA ALA A 85 -27.94 5.31 -13.21
C ALA A 85 -29.21 5.16 -14.06
N SER A 86 -29.26 4.19 -14.97
CA SER A 86 -30.44 3.89 -15.79
C SER A 86 -31.64 3.34 -14.98
N LEU A 87 -31.44 2.92 -13.74
CA LEU A 87 -32.53 2.40 -12.90
C LEU A 87 -33.29 3.48 -12.13
N GLN A 88 -32.84 4.74 -12.13
CA GLN A 88 -33.43 5.84 -11.34
C GLN A 88 -34.93 6.05 -11.62
N THR A 89 -35.43 5.70 -12.80
CA THR A 89 -36.86 5.80 -13.15
C THR A 89 -37.67 4.57 -12.71
N GLN A 90 -37.02 3.50 -12.27
CA GLN A 90 -37.67 2.23 -11.92
C GLN A 90 -37.70 1.96 -10.42
N VAL A 91 -36.81 2.61 -9.65
CA VAL A 91 -36.62 2.39 -8.21
C VAL A 91 -36.53 3.71 -7.46
N ARG A 92 -36.85 3.69 -6.15
CA ARG A 92 -36.57 4.80 -5.24
C ARG A 92 -35.09 4.74 -4.84
N LEU A 93 -34.24 5.54 -5.49
CA LEU A 93 -32.82 5.64 -5.16
C LEU A 93 -32.61 6.71 -4.08
N ILE A 94 -31.94 6.33 -2.99
CA ILE A 94 -31.71 7.18 -1.81
C ILE A 94 -30.19 7.30 -1.60
N ASP A 95 -29.71 8.54 -1.45
CA ASP A 95 -28.36 8.79 -0.96
C ASP A 95 -28.33 8.59 0.55
N TRP A 96 -27.68 7.52 0.99
CA TRP A 96 -27.56 7.22 2.40
C TRP A 96 -26.43 8.04 3.02
N GLN A 97 -26.82 9.00 3.84
CA GLN A 97 -25.91 9.77 4.69
C GLN A 97 -26.27 9.50 6.14
N ASP A 98 -25.30 9.60 7.04
CA ASP A 98 -25.53 9.43 8.47
C ASP A 98 -26.69 10.32 8.97
N GLY A 99 -27.71 9.68 9.57
CA GLY A 99 -28.86 10.34 10.14
C GLY A 99 -29.97 10.78 9.16
N SER A 100 -29.85 10.47 7.85
CA SER A 100 -30.78 10.94 6.82
C SER A 100 -32.04 10.09 6.62
N LEU A 101 -32.09 8.88 7.20
CA LEU A 101 -33.26 8.01 7.12
C LEU A 101 -34.08 8.07 8.44
N SER A 102 -35.39 8.34 8.35
CA SER A 102 -36.29 8.08 9.45
C SER A 102 -36.28 6.60 9.79
N ASN A 103 -36.17 6.25 11.07
CA ASN A 103 -36.05 4.88 11.56
C ASN A 103 -37.23 3.94 11.20
N ASP A 104 -38.24 4.39 10.47
CA ASP A 104 -39.52 3.72 10.32
C ASP A 104 -39.77 3.09 8.95
N GLU A 105 -38.94 3.38 7.91
CA GLU A 105 -39.13 2.74 6.61
C GLU A 105 -38.01 1.71 6.33
N PRO A 106 -38.34 0.39 6.30
CA PRO A 106 -37.34 -0.63 5.95
C PRO A 106 -36.93 -0.49 4.48
N LEU A 107 -35.63 -0.40 4.25
CA LEU A 107 -35.03 -0.43 2.91
C LEU A 107 -35.08 -1.84 2.33
N ASP A 108 -35.38 -1.95 1.04
CA ASP A 108 -35.29 -3.26 0.36
C ASP A 108 -33.84 -3.67 0.15
N LEU A 109 -32.98 -2.74 -0.25
CA LEU A 109 -31.53 -2.99 -0.44
C LEU A 109 -30.71 -1.80 0.06
N LEU A 110 -29.69 -2.07 0.85
CA LEU A 110 -28.69 -1.10 1.27
C LEU A 110 -27.31 -1.53 0.74
N VAL A 111 -26.63 -0.65 -0.01
CA VAL A 111 -25.27 -0.86 -0.50
C VAL A 111 -24.32 0.12 0.16
N ILE A 112 -23.31 -0.41 0.85
CA ILE A 112 -22.41 0.38 1.70
C ILE A 112 -20.96 0.15 1.30
N GLY A 113 -20.19 1.24 1.18
CA GLY A 113 -18.74 1.18 1.12
C GLY A 113 -18.14 1.13 2.53
N LEU A 114 -17.23 0.19 2.79
CA LEU A 114 -16.49 0.14 4.04
C LEU A 114 -15.48 1.29 4.09
N GLY A 115 -15.46 2.04 5.20
CA GLY A 115 -14.42 3.01 5.50
C GLY A 115 -13.08 2.33 5.86
N SER A 116 -11.98 3.08 5.83
CA SER A 116 -10.62 2.54 6.04
C SER A 116 -10.40 1.93 7.42
N LEU A 117 -11.18 2.35 8.42
CA LEU A 117 -11.13 1.85 9.80
C LEU A 117 -12.33 0.98 10.17
N GLY A 118 -12.99 0.37 9.19
CA GLY A 118 -14.21 -0.38 9.46
C GLY A 118 -15.40 0.53 9.83
N GLN A 119 -15.27 1.83 9.61
CA GLN A 119 -16.33 2.79 9.87
C GLN A 119 -17.48 2.53 8.90
N ILE A 120 -18.60 2.29 9.48
CA ILE A 120 -19.91 2.34 8.85
C ILE A 120 -20.63 3.38 9.68
N GLY A 121 -20.86 4.57 9.16
CA GLY A 121 -21.39 5.71 9.90
C GLY A 121 -22.07 5.43 11.24
N GLY A 122 -21.68 6.13 12.31
CA GLY A 122 -21.94 5.73 13.70
C GLY A 122 -23.43 5.63 14.13
N GLN A 123 -24.35 6.33 13.47
CA GLN A 123 -25.79 6.23 13.71
C GLN A 123 -26.50 5.27 12.74
N GLY A 124 -25.80 4.85 11.68
CA GLY A 124 -26.35 4.02 10.62
C GLY A 124 -26.53 2.54 10.95
N ILE A 125 -25.95 2.00 12.03
CA ILE A 125 -26.01 0.56 12.38
C ILE A 125 -27.46 0.08 12.51
N ARG A 126 -28.35 0.86 13.14
CA ARG A 126 -29.78 0.48 13.27
C ARG A 126 -30.47 0.40 11.91
N SER A 127 -30.26 1.40 11.05
CA SER A 127 -30.83 1.42 9.69
C SER A 127 -30.28 0.26 8.84
N MET A 128 -29.00 -0.10 9.01
CA MET A 128 -28.41 -1.28 8.36
C MET A 128 -29.08 -2.58 8.80
N LEU A 129 -29.24 -2.76 10.11
CA LEU A 129 -29.84 -3.98 10.65
C LEU A 129 -31.34 -4.12 10.31
N ASN A 130 -32.00 -3.02 9.95
CA ASN A 130 -33.40 -2.97 9.53
C ASN A 130 -33.60 -3.13 8.01
N ALA A 131 -32.56 -3.01 7.20
CA ALA A 131 -32.65 -3.26 5.76
C ALA A 131 -33.00 -4.75 5.51
N LYS A 132 -33.71 -5.04 4.42
CA LYS A 132 -34.04 -6.43 4.06
C LYS A 132 -32.82 -7.19 3.53
N GLU A 133 -31.96 -6.49 2.80
CA GLU A 133 -30.68 -7.00 2.28
C GLU A 133 -29.61 -5.91 2.39
N VAL A 134 -28.37 -6.31 2.74
CA VAL A 134 -27.21 -5.43 2.80
C VAL A 134 -26.09 -5.99 1.92
N ILE A 135 -25.51 -5.16 1.06
CA ILE A 135 -24.29 -5.45 0.33
C ILE A 135 -23.21 -4.49 0.83
N LEU A 136 -22.16 -5.02 1.46
CA LEU A 136 -20.98 -4.26 1.85
C LEU A 136 -19.90 -4.43 0.78
N VAL A 137 -19.32 -3.32 0.31
CA VAL A 137 -18.21 -3.35 -0.64
C VAL A 137 -16.92 -2.82 -0.03
N ALA A 138 -15.80 -3.44 -0.37
CA ALA A 138 -14.47 -3.03 0.11
C ALA A 138 -13.40 -3.25 -0.94
N TRP A 139 -12.67 -2.19 -1.28
CA TRP A 139 -11.59 -2.21 -2.26
C TRP A 139 -10.29 -1.70 -1.63
N GLY A 140 -9.19 -2.44 -1.86
CA GLY A 140 -7.85 -2.06 -1.47
C GLY A 140 -7.36 -2.60 -0.13
N GLU A 141 -6.04 -2.77 -0.02
CA GLU A 141 -5.34 -3.42 1.10
C GLU A 141 -5.54 -2.68 2.44
N HIS A 142 -5.71 -1.35 2.40
CA HIS A 142 -5.98 -0.55 3.60
C HIS A 142 -7.29 -0.92 4.33
N LYS A 143 -8.13 -1.76 3.74
CA LYS A 143 -9.37 -2.28 4.33
C LYS A 143 -9.25 -3.72 4.83
N ALA A 144 -8.11 -4.38 4.59
CA ALA A 144 -7.96 -5.80 4.87
C ALA A 144 -8.20 -6.14 6.35
N GLN A 145 -7.69 -5.33 7.28
CA GLN A 145 -7.91 -5.52 8.71
C GLN A 145 -9.41 -5.43 9.06
N ALA A 146 -10.09 -4.39 8.57
CA ALA A 146 -11.51 -4.19 8.84
C ALA A 146 -12.39 -5.29 8.25
N ILE A 147 -12.05 -5.80 7.07
CA ILE A 147 -12.72 -6.94 6.42
C ILE A 147 -12.50 -8.22 7.22
N GLN A 148 -11.28 -8.51 7.63
CA GLN A 148 -10.98 -9.70 8.44
C GLN A 148 -11.75 -9.66 9.77
N GLU A 149 -11.76 -8.52 10.45
CA GLU A 149 -12.52 -8.35 11.70
C GLU A 149 -14.04 -8.47 11.49
N ALA A 150 -14.57 -7.91 10.40
CA ALA A 150 -16.00 -7.99 10.11
C ALA A 150 -16.46 -9.42 9.81
N ILE A 151 -15.66 -10.20 9.10
CA ILE A 151 -16.04 -11.52 8.57
C ILE A 151 -15.67 -12.64 9.54
N GLU A 152 -14.46 -12.65 10.07
CA GLU A 152 -13.92 -13.74 10.89
C GLU A 152 -13.78 -13.39 12.37
N GLY A 153 -13.69 -12.08 12.69
CA GLY A 153 -13.50 -11.58 14.04
C GLY A 153 -14.73 -11.72 14.95
N GLU A 154 -14.54 -11.43 16.23
CA GLU A 154 -15.65 -11.29 17.18
C GLU A 154 -16.38 -9.96 16.97
N VAL A 155 -17.65 -9.93 17.32
CA VAL A 155 -18.42 -8.69 17.28
C VAL A 155 -17.97 -7.77 18.40
N LYS A 156 -17.51 -6.56 18.04
CA LYS A 156 -17.01 -5.56 19.00
C LYS A 156 -17.34 -4.14 18.55
N ASP A 157 -17.45 -3.23 19.52
CA ASP A 157 -17.79 -1.82 19.25
C ASP A 157 -16.67 -1.08 18.51
N SER A 158 -15.42 -1.46 18.72
CA SER A 158 -14.26 -0.90 18.02
C SER A 158 -14.20 -1.29 16.52
N SER A 159 -14.99 -2.28 16.10
CA SER A 159 -15.12 -2.70 14.70
C SER A 159 -16.61 -2.71 14.31
N PRO A 160 -17.20 -1.55 13.96
CA PRO A 160 -18.64 -1.45 13.69
C PRO A 160 -19.14 -2.40 12.61
N ALA A 161 -18.31 -2.69 11.58
CA ALA A 161 -18.64 -3.65 10.52
C ALA A 161 -18.87 -5.08 11.03
N SER A 162 -18.27 -5.47 12.17
CA SER A 162 -18.50 -6.78 12.78
C SER A 162 -19.95 -6.99 13.22
N LYS A 163 -20.71 -5.91 13.49
CA LYS A 163 -22.13 -5.99 13.86
C LYS A 163 -23.02 -6.48 12.72
N LEU A 164 -22.55 -6.45 11.47
CA LEU A 164 -23.24 -7.04 10.35
C LEU A 164 -23.41 -8.58 10.49
N GLN A 165 -22.61 -9.23 11.34
CA GLN A 165 -22.82 -10.65 11.66
C GLN A 165 -24.19 -10.94 12.28
N TYR A 166 -24.90 -9.94 12.83
CA TYR A 166 -26.28 -10.07 13.33
C TYR A 166 -27.33 -9.91 12.24
N HIS A 167 -26.96 -9.47 11.04
CA HIS A 167 -27.90 -9.26 9.95
C HIS A 167 -28.21 -10.57 9.23
N LYS A 168 -29.50 -10.86 8.98
CA LYS A 168 -29.94 -12.15 8.42
C LYS A 168 -29.61 -12.32 6.93
N ASN A 169 -29.49 -11.23 6.20
CA ASN A 169 -29.26 -11.23 4.76
C ASN A 169 -28.22 -10.18 4.39
N VAL A 170 -26.96 -10.50 4.64
CA VAL A 170 -25.83 -9.65 4.34
C VAL A 170 -24.81 -10.39 3.47
N GLN A 171 -24.27 -9.68 2.50
CA GLN A 171 -23.22 -10.17 1.60
C GLN A 171 -22.09 -9.14 1.54
N ILE A 172 -20.86 -9.61 1.57
CA ILE A 172 -19.67 -8.79 1.37
C ILE A 172 -19.08 -9.08 -0.01
N VAL A 173 -18.77 -8.03 -0.77
CA VAL A 173 -18.00 -8.12 -2.01
C VAL A 173 -16.72 -7.31 -1.82
N CYS A 174 -15.57 -7.98 -1.91
CA CYS A 174 -14.27 -7.33 -1.73
C CYS A 174 -13.28 -7.79 -2.78
N ASP A 175 -12.28 -6.94 -3.07
CA ASP A 175 -11.17 -7.35 -3.93
C ASP A 175 -10.13 -8.18 -3.16
N LEU A 176 -9.21 -8.81 -3.88
CA LEU A 176 -8.15 -9.62 -3.28
C LEU A 176 -7.29 -8.85 -2.29
N ASN A 177 -7.05 -7.57 -2.53
CA ASN A 177 -6.28 -6.73 -1.63
C ASN A 177 -7.02 -6.52 -0.30
N ALA A 178 -8.31 -6.23 -0.34
CA ALA A 178 -9.14 -6.12 0.87
C ALA A 178 -9.35 -7.48 1.58
N ALA A 179 -9.25 -8.60 0.85
CA ALA A 179 -9.37 -9.95 1.38
C ALA A 179 -8.04 -10.52 1.91
N ALA A 180 -6.91 -9.80 1.81
CA ALA A 180 -5.56 -10.33 2.04
C ALA A 180 -5.37 -10.99 3.41
N LEU A 181 -6.06 -10.54 4.44
CA LEU A 181 -5.97 -11.09 5.81
C LEU A 181 -6.99 -12.19 6.12
N LEU A 182 -7.91 -12.51 5.21
CA LEU A 182 -8.84 -13.64 5.41
C LEU A 182 -8.08 -14.96 5.48
N THR A 183 -8.54 -15.87 6.34
CA THR A 183 -7.86 -17.16 6.59
C THR A 183 -7.65 -17.95 5.30
N ARG A 184 -8.63 -17.99 4.39
CA ARG A 184 -8.48 -18.72 3.12
C ARG A 184 -7.42 -18.15 2.19
N ILE A 185 -7.06 -16.86 2.33
CA ILE A 185 -6.04 -16.20 1.52
C ILE A 185 -4.67 -16.26 2.22
N GLN A 186 -4.61 -15.84 3.48
CA GLN A 186 -3.35 -15.73 4.21
C GLN A 186 -2.84 -17.06 4.78
N ARG A 187 -3.77 -17.92 5.25
CA ARG A 187 -3.47 -19.19 5.94
C ARG A 187 -4.31 -20.34 5.39
N PRO A 188 -4.21 -20.63 4.07
CA PRO A 188 -5.09 -21.60 3.41
C PRO A 188 -4.98 -23.01 4.00
N TRP A 189 -3.84 -23.43 4.54
CA TRP A 189 -3.64 -24.73 5.20
C TRP A 189 -4.58 -24.96 6.39
N LEU A 190 -5.14 -23.91 6.97
CA LEU A 190 -6.12 -24.03 8.05
C LEU A 190 -7.51 -24.37 7.56
N VAL A 191 -7.80 -24.28 6.26
CA VAL A 191 -9.15 -24.44 5.70
C VAL A 191 -9.22 -25.41 4.51
N THR A 192 -8.14 -25.63 3.78
CA THR A 192 -8.08 -26.55 2.64
C THR A 192 -6.71 -27.19 2.50
N ARG A 193 -6.60 -28.17 1.59
CA ARG A 193 -5.31 -28.73 1.18
C ARG A 193 -4.56 -27.72 0.33
N CYS A 194 -3.24 -27.66 0.53
CA CYS A 194 -2.36 -26.72 -0.15
C CYS A 194 -1.44 -27.41 -1.15
N ASP A 195 -1.19 -26.73 -2.26
CA ASP A 195 -0.04 -27.05 -3.12
C ASP A 195 1.15 -26.30 -2.55
N TRP A 196 1.98 -27.00 -1.78
CA TRP A 196 3.08 -26.42 -1.04
C TRP A 196 4.23 -26.02 -1.98
N ASP A 197 4.59 -24.75 -1.95
CA ASP A 197 5.81 -24.21 -2.51
C ASP A 197 6.69 -23.61 -1.41
N ASP A 198 7.87 -23.09 -1.79
CA ASP A 198 8.82 -22.51 -0.83
C ASP A 198 8.24 -21.28 -0.13
N GLN A 199 7.45 -20.45 -0.82
CA GLN A 199 6.85 -19.24 -0.24
C GLN A 199 5.75 -19.59 0.76
N LEU A 200 4.84 -20.49 0.41
CA LEU A 200 3.77 -20.92 1.30
C LEU A 200 4.32 -21.67 2.52
N SER A 201 5.36 -22.51 2.31
CA SER A 201 6.08 -23.18 3.40
C SER A 201 6.71 -22.15 4.37
N ARG A 202 7.39 -21.13 3.84
CA ARG A 202 7.96 -20.04 4.65
C ARG A 202 6.88 -19.32 5.45
N ARG A 203 5.77 -18.96 4.83
CA ARG A 203 4.61 -18.32 5.51
C ARG A 203 4.06 -19.17 6.63
N ALA A 204 3.86 -20.46 6.39
CA ALA A 204 3.33 -21.37 7.40
C ALA A 204 4.28 -21.52 8.61
N ILE A 205 5.59 -21.56 8.37
CA ILE A 205 6.58 -21.68 9.44
C ILE A 205 6.72 -20.38 10.24
N VAL A 206 6.73 -19.23 9.59
CA VAL A 206 6.71 -17.92 10.27
C VAL A 206 5.47 -17.83 11.17
N TRP A 207 4.31 -18.19 10.64
CA TRP A 207 3.07 -18.25 11.42
C TRP A 207 3.18 -19.25 12.60
N LEU A 208 3.74 -20.44 12.38
CA LEU A 208 3.90 -21.46 13.44
C LEU A 208 4.81 -20.97 14.57
N CYS A 209 5.89 -20.25 14.24
CA CYS A 209 6.75 -19.60 15.24
C CYS A 209 5.96 -18.61 16.10
N GLN A 210 5.13 -17.78 15.49
CA GLN A 210 4.29 -16.82 16.20
C GLN A 210 3.24 -17.51 17.08
N GLN A 211 2.64 -18.62 16.62
CA GLN A 211 1.65 -19.38 17.39
C GLN A 211 2.27 -20.09 18.60
N THR A 212 3.48 -20.62 18.44
CA THR A 212 4.14 -21.42 19.47
C THR A 212 5.08 -20.61 20.36
N GLY A 213 5.47 -19.40 19.95
CA GLY A 213 6.51 -18.60 20.60
C GLY A 213 7.91 -19.20 20.48
N LYS A 214 8.12 -20.16 19.56
CA LYS A 214 9.40 -20.84 19.37
C LYS A 214 10.10 -20.34 18.12
N PRO A 215 11.43 -20.14 18.15
CA PRO A 215 12.19 -19.83 16.95
C PRO A 215 12.21 -21.04 15.98
N ILE A 216 12.44 -20.79 14.70
CA ILE A 216 12.34 -21.77 13.60
C ILE A 216 13.07 -23.07 13.93
N LEU A 217 14.36 -23.00 14.32
CA LEU A 217 15.18 -24.19 14.58
C LEU A 217 14.81 -24.97 15.85
N LYS A 218 13.82 -24.49 16.63
CA LYS A 218 13.30 -25.14 17.83
C LYS A 218 11.91 -25.76 17.64
N LEU A 219 11.31 -25.60 16.47
CA LEU A 219 10.06 -26.26 16.14
C LEU A 219 10.26 -27.79 16.02
N THR A 220 9.32 -28.56 16.53
CA THR A 220 9.33 -30.03 16.54
C THR A 220 8.21 -30.60 15.68
N ASN A 221 8.27 -31.89 15.32
CA ASN A 221 7.17 -32.57 14.63
C ASN A 221 5.83 -32.41 15.36
N LYS A 222 5.86 -32.41 16.71
CA LYS A 222 4.65 -32.19 17.50
C LYS A 222 4.06 -30.79 17.31
N ASP A 223 4.89 -29.74 17.17
CA ASP A 223 4.39 -28.38 16.91
C ASP A 223 3.68 -28.32 15.55
N TYR A 224 4.19 -29.01 14.54
CA TYR A 224 3.54 -29.13 13.23
C TYR A 224 2.22 -29.89 13.31
N ASP A 225 2.22 -31.05 14.02
CA ASP A 225 1.03 -31.89 14.22
C ASP A 225 -0.10 -31.11 14.90
N ASP A 226 0.19 -30.50 16.03
CA ASP A 226 -0.78 -29.76 16.84
C ASP A 226 -1.39 -28.56 16.07
N ASN A 227 -0.72 -28.08 15.01
CA ASN A 227 -1.13 -26.91 14.23
C ASN A 227 -1.54 -27.24 12.79
N GLY A 228 -1.75 -28.52 12.44
CA GLY A 228 -2.29 -28.93 11.15
C GLY A 228 -1.31 -28.82 9.98
N LEU A 229 0.00 -28.85 10.24
CA LEU A 229 1.07 -28.72 9.24
C LEU A 229 1.79 -30.06 8.93
N ASN A 230 1.14 -31.19 9.18
CA ASN A 230 1.71 -32.54 8.93
C ASN A 230 2.14 -32.75 7.49
N GLU A 231 1.45 -32.12 6.54
CA GLU A 231 1.81 -32.21 5.11
C GLU A 231 3.24 -31.72 4.88
N LEU A 232 3.71 -30.70 5.60
CA LEU A 232 5.10 -30.21 5.51
C LEU A 232 6.10 -31.21 6.09
N VAL A 233 5.74 -31.88 7.20
CA VAL A 233 6.61 -32.94 7.76
C VAL A 233 6.78 -34.09 6.77
N VAL A 234 5.72 -34.46 6.07
CA VAL A 234 5.79 -35.48 5.01
C VAL A 234 6.61 -34.98 3.81
N LEU A 235 6.38 -33.76 3.36
CA LEU A 235 7.03 -33.17 2.19
C LEU A 235 8.55 -33.06 2.38
N TYR A 236 9.00 -32.58 3.55
CA TYR A 236 10.42 -32.37 3.86
C TYR A 236 11.06 -33.57 4.59
N GLY A 237 10.30 -34.60 4.90
CA GLY A 237 10.75 -35.79 5.63
C GLY A 237 10.85 -35.60 7.15
N SER A 238 10.91 -34.38 7.65
CA SER A 238 10.87 -34.03 9.09
C SER A 238 10.67 -32.54 9.28
N ALA A 239 10.18 -32.13 10.46
CA ALA A 239 10.16 -30.71 10.87
C ALA A 239 11.59 -30.12 10.85
N TYR A 240 12.60 -30.88 11.27
CA TYR A 240 13.99 -30.44 11.30
C TYR A 240 14.49 -30.02 9.92
N ASN A 241 14.23 -30.78 8.87
CA ASN A 241 14.64 -30.47 7.50
C ASN A 241 13.91 -29.22 6.98
N CYS A 242 12.60 -29.11 7.24
CA CYS A 242 11.82 -27.93 6.88
C CYS A 242 12.33 -26.69 7.59
N ASN A 243 12.61 -26.80 8.91
CA ASN A 243 13.15 -25.71 9.70
C ASN A 243 14.47 -25.19 9.15
N ILE A 244 15.43 -26.08 8.81
CA ILE A 244 16.73 -25.69 8.25
C ILE A 244 16.53 -24.95 6.92
N LYS A 245 15.70 -25.50 6.02
CA LYS A 245 15.45 -24.84 4.74
C LYS A 245 14.89 -23.44 4.93
N VAL A 246 13.81 -23.30 5.67
CA VAL A 246 13.14 -22.00 5.87
C VAL A 246 14.05 -21.01 6.62
N PHE A 247 14.81 -21.48 7.61
CA PHE A 247 15.77 -20.64 8.32
C PHE A 247 16.83 -20.08 7.38
N ASN A 248 17.42 -20.94 6.54
CA ASN A 248 18.43 -20.53 5.57
C ASN A 248 17.85 -19.57 4.53
N ASP A 249 16.64 -19.83 4.03
CA ASP A 249 15.98 -18.98 3.05
C ASP A 249 15.78 -17.55 3.61
N ILE A 250 15.33 -17.43 4.88
CA ILE A 250 15.16 -16.12 5.53
C ILE A 250 16.53 -15.49 5.84
N GLN A 251 17.50 -16.26 6.33
CA GLN A 251 18.86 -15.77 6.62
C GLN A 251 19.53 -15.20 5.36
N HIS A 252 19.34 -15.81 4.21
CA HIS A 252 19.91 -15.36 2.96
C HIS A 252 19.28 -14.07 2.42
N THR A 253 18.14 -13.63 2.94
CA THR A 253 17.58 -12.31 2.59
C THR A 253 18.36 -11.15 3.21
N ILE A 254 19.10 -11.41 4.30
CA ILE A 254 19.77 -10.35 5.07
C ILE A 254 21.06 -9.93 4.37
N THR A 255 21.17 -8.63 4.08
CA THR A 255 22.36 -8.05 3.47
C THR A 255 22.73 -6.69 4.04
N GLY A 256 24.03 -6.45 4.20
CA GLY A 256 24.59 -5.13 4.45
C GLY A 256 25.03 -4.40 3.15
N TRP A 257 24.79 -5.00 1.99
CA TRP A 257 25.22 -4.49 0.70
C TRP A 257 24.07 -4.48 -0.32
N PRO A 258 23.04 -3.63 -0.12
CA PRO A 258 21.85 -3.64 -0.97
C PRO A 258 22.13 -3.41 -2.46
N GLY A 259 23.21 -2.69 -2.81
CA GLY A 259 23.68 -2.53 -4.19
C GLY A 259 24.70 -3.57 -4.65
N GLY A 260 25.03 -4.58 -3.82
CA GLY A 260 26.00 -5.62 -4.08
C GLY A 260 27.42 -5.30 -3.59
N LYS A 261 28.07 -6.30 -2.99
CA LYS A 261 29.45 -6.20 -2.53
C LYS A 261 30.42 -6.56 -3.66
N PRO A 262 31.38 -5.69 -3.99
CA PRO A 262 32.31 -5.97 -5.09
C PRO A 262 33.12 -7.26 -4.83
N ASN A 263 33.28 -8.06 -5.87
CA ASN A 263 34.08 -9.31 -5.87
C ASN A 263 33.58 -10.38 -4.85
N ALA A 264 32.34 -10.30 -4.39
CA ALA A 264 31.76 -11.30 -3.50
C ALA A 264 31.04 -12.42 -4.26
N ASP A 265 30.97 -13.60 -3.62
CA ASP A 265 30.04 -14.66 -4.04
C ASP A 265 28.62 -14.25 -3.61
N ASP A 266 27.76 -14.02 -4.59
CA ASP A 266 26.37 -13.62 -4.43
C ASP A 266 25.35 -14.72 -4.80
N SER A 267 25.82 -15.97 -4.96
CA SER A 267 25.00 -17.10 -5.42
C SER A 267 23.75 -17.33 -4.55
N ASN A 268 23.87 -17.07 -3.24
CA ASN A 268 22.79 -17.21 -2.24
C ASN A 268 22.37 -15.87 -1.62
N ARG A 269 22.54 -14.76 -2.34
CA ARG A 269 22.22 -13.41 -1.84
C ARG A 269 21.21 -12.71 -2.75
N PRO A 270 20.40 -11.78 -2.20
CA PRO A 270 19.48 -10.99 -3.01
C PRO A 270 20.23 -10.03 -3.94
N GLU A 271 21.33 -9.45 -3.47
CA GLU A 271 22.17 -8.53 -4.24
C GLU A 271 23.01 -9.23 -5.31
N ARG A 272 23.55 -8.45 -6.26
CA ARG A 272 24.53 -8.90 -7.27
C ARG A 272 25.79 -8.07 -7.19
N ALA A 273 26.94 -8.75 -7.13
CA ALA A 273 28.25 -8.13 -7.04
C ALA A 273 28.61 -7.29 -8.29
N ASN A 274 28.13 -7.69 -9.46
CA ASN A 274 28.46 -7.06 -10.73
C ASN A 274 27.21 -6.54 -11.45
N PRO A 275 27.30 -5.38 -12.12
CA PRO A 275 28.42 -4.44 -12.14
C PRO A 275 28.60 -3.72 -10.79
N TYR A 276 29.78 -3.15 -10.56
CA TYR A 276 30.06 -2.31 -9.41
C TYR A 276 31.00 -1.16 -9.84
N PRO A 277 30.73 0.13 -9.50
CA PRO A 277 29.46 0.61 -8.93
C PRO A 277 28.27 0.45 -9.88
N LYS A 278 27.06 0.68 -9.40
CA LYS A 278 25.81 0.63 -10.19
C LYS A 278 25.21 2.02 -10.33
N ASP A 279 24.50 2.23 -11.43
CA ASP A 279 23.50 3.28 -11.55
C ASP A 279 22.21 2.78 -10.91
N ILE A 280 21.73 3.51 -9.90
CA ILE A 280 20.58 3.14 -9.09
C ILE A 280 19.56 4.27 -9.17
N LEU A 281 18.29 3.93 -9.42
CA LEU A 281 17.21 4.89 -9.50
C LEU A 281 16.14 4.56 -8.44
N ILE A 282 15.90 5.53 -7.55
CA ILE A 282 14.84 5.45 -6.53
C ILE A 282 13.67 6.31 -7.01
N PHE A 283 12.51 5.68 -7.24
CA PHE A 283 11.26 6.37 -7.49
C PHE A 283 10.56 6.64 -6.17
N SER A 284 10.11 7.87 -5.94
CA SER A 284 9.40 8.31 -4.76
C SER A 284 8.07 8.96 -5.18
N PRO A 285 6.92 8.35 -4.88
CA PRO A 285 5.59 8.89 -5.25
C PRO A 285 5.40 10.33 -4.79
N HIS A 286 5.72 10.61 -3.53
CA HIS A 286 5.75 11.96 -2.96
C HIS A 286 7.17 12.34 -2.52
N PRO A 287 7.44 13.65 -2.34
CA PRO A 287 8.76 14.10 -1.88
C PRO A 287 9.02 13.82 -0.38
N ASP A 288 9.12 12.54 0.02
CA ASP A 288 9.46 12.04 1.36
C ASP A 288 9.42 10.50 1.44
N ASP A 289 8.71 9.82 0.52
CA ASP A 289 8.53 8.36 0.57
C ASP A 289 9.88 7.60 0.49
N ASP A 290 10.86 8.13 -0.22
CA ASP A 290 12.23 7.60 -0.32
C ASP A 290 12.91 7.52 1.06
N VAL A 291 12.87 8.60 1.84
CA VAL A 291 13.52 8.63 3.16
C VAL A 291 12.67 7.96 4.24
N ILE A 292 11.33 8.03 4.16
CA ILE A 292 10.41 7.35 5.08
C ILE A 292 10.56 5.83 4.96
N SER A 293 10.62 5.32 3.73
CA SER A 293 10.56 3.88 3.47
C SER A 293 11.93 3.22 3.46
N MET A 294 12.94 3.87 2.85
CA MET A 294 14.24 3.27 2.63
C MET A 294 15.44 4.18 2.92
N GLY A 295 15.28 5.16 3.81
CA GLY A 295 16.30 6.17 4.10
C GLY A 295 17.63 5.59 4.58
N GLY A 296 17.64 4.49 5.34
CA GLY A 296 18.85 3.78 5.75
C GLY A 296 19.57 3.13 4.58
N THR A 297 18.82 2.40 3.74
CA THR A 297 19.32 1.80 2.50
C THR A 297 19.82 2.86 1.52
N PHE A 298 19.07 3.95 1.34
CA PHE A 298 19.45 5.08 0.49
C PHE A 298 20.82 5.67 0.89
N ALA A 299 20.99 6.01 2.18
CA ALA A 299 22.27 6.51 2.68
C ALA A 299 23.41 5.50 2.48
N ARG A 300 23.13 4.21 2.66
CA ARG A 300 24.12 3.13 2.50
C ARG A 300 24.55 2.97 1.05
N LEU A 301 23.64 3.03 0.09
CA LEU A 301 23.95 2.99 -1.34
C LEU A 301 24.92 4.11 -1.74
N ILE A 302 24.69 5.34 -1.24
CA ILE A 302 25.60 6.47 -1.46
C ILE A 302 26.98 6.20 -0.82
N LYS A 303 27.01 5.77 0.46
CA LYS A 303 28.26 5.45 1.17
C LYS A 303 29.06 4.33 0.51
N GLN A 304 28.39 3.43 -0.20
CA GLN A 304 28.99 2.34 -0.98
C GLN A 304 29.38 2.76 -2.40
N ASN A 305 29.39 4.08 -2.68
CA ASN A 305 29.82 4.69 -3.94
C ASN A 305 29.01 4.28 -5.18
N HIS A 306 27.75 3.90 -5.03
CA HIS A 306 26.86 3.75 -6.16
C HIS A 306 26.45 5.12 -6.71
N ASN A 307 26.17 5.18 -8.02
CA ASN A 307 25.63 6.36 -8.68
C ASN A 307 24.11 6.39 -8.47
N VAL A 308 23.66 7.04 -7.37
CA VAL A 308 22.28 7.04 -6.97
C VAL A 308 21.54 8.25 -7.54
N HIS A 309 20.38 8.02 -8.13
CA HIS A 309 19.42 9.02 -8.57
C HIS A 309 18.11 8.86 -7.81
N VAL A 310 17.44 9.97 -7.52
CA VAL A 310 16.08 9.98 -6.94
C VAL A 310 15.13 10.70 -7.87
N ALA A 311 13.98 10.09 -8.14
CA ALA A 311 12.93 10.65 -8.98
C ALA A 311 11.63 10.81 -8.18
N TYR A 312 11.28 12.04 -7.86
CA TYR A 312 10.00 12.40 -7.25
C TYR A 312 8.92 12.45 -8.32
N GLU A 313 7.95 11.56 -8.23
CA GLU A 313 6.95 11.33 -9.28
C GLU A 313 5.88 12.42 -9.27
N THR A 314 5.46 12.88 -8.08
CA THR A 314 4.50 13.98 -7.91
C THR A 314 5.10 15.11 -7.08
N SER A 315 4.48 16.28 -7.13
CA SER A 315 4.90 17.42 -6.31
C SER A 315 4.52 17.28 -4.84
N GLY A 316 3.51 16.49 -4.50
CA GLY A 316 2.97 16.38 -3.14
C GLY A 316 2.28 17.66 -2.65
N CYS A 317 2.01 18.64 -3.51
CA CYS A 317 1.51 19.98 -3.16
C CYS A 317 0.17 19.96 -2.40
N ILE A 318 -0.69 18.96 -2.68
CA ILE A 318 -2.03 18.84 -2.08
C ILE A 318 -1.94 18.61 -0.55
N ALA A 319 -0.85 18.02 -0.07
CA ALA A 319 -0.65 17.71 1.35
C ALA A 319 -0.06 18.87 2.17
N VAL A 320 0.28 20.02 1.56
CA VAL A 320 0.83 21.18 2.27
C VAL A 320 -0.32 22.04 2.82
N ALA A 321 -0.32 22.28 4.13
CA ALA A 321 -1.30 23.16 4.77
C ALA A 321 -1.11 24.63 4.35
N ASP A 322 -2.18 25.42 4.39
CA ASP A 322 -2.12 26.84 4.09
C ASP A 322 -1.25 27.61 5.10
N GLU A 323 -1.19 27.16 6.35
CA GLU A 323 -0.33 27.72 7.39
C GLU A 323 1.16 27.62 7.01
N ASN A 324 1.59 26.48 6.48
CA ASN A 324 2.96 26.31 5.97
C ASN A 324 3.25 27.27 4.80
N LEU A 325 2.28 27.45 3.90
CA LEU A 325 2.40 28.42 2.82
C LEU A 325 2.55 29.83 3.38
N GLN A 326 1.72 30.24 4.36
CA GLN A 326 1.80 31.57 5.00
C GLN A 326 3.17 31.79 5.64
N TYR A 327 3.71 30.80 6.37
CA TYR A 327 5.04 30.87 6.95
C TYR A 327 6.12 31.21 5.91
N PHE A 328 6.09 30.56 4.75
CA PHE A 328 7.06 30.84 3.68
C PHE A 328 6.86 32.21 3.02
N LEU A 329 5.61 32.66 2.89
CA LEU A 329 5.33 34.02 2.40
C LEU A 329 5.85 35.10 3.37
N ASP A 330 5.64 34.93 4.67
CA ASP A 330 6.14 35.83 5.70
C ASP A 330 7.66 35.88 5.73
N PHE A 331 8.31 34.72 5.60
CA PHE A 331 9.77 34.61 5.47
C PHE A 331 10.27 35.36 4.22
N ASN A 332 9.63 35.17 3.06
CA ASN A 332 9.97 35.86 1.82
C ASN A 332 9.79 37.36 1.94
N ASN A 333 8.71 37.82 2.57
CA ASN A 333 8.47 39.24 2.85
C ASN A 333 9.57 39.83 3.75
N GLY A 334 9.98 39.06 4.78
CA GLY A 334 11.10 39.44 5.65
C GLY A 334 12.43 39.56 4.90
N ILE A 335 12.77 38.55 4.07
CA ILE A 335 13.97 38.59 3.22
C ILE A 335 13.92 39.80 2.28
N SER A 336 12.79 40.10 1.66
CA SER A 336 12.63 41.22 0.74
C SER A 336 12.95 42.54 1.43
N GLN A 337 12.57 42.72 2.70
CA GLN A 337 12.93 43.91 3.49
C GLN A 337 14.46 44.01 3.74
N VAL A 338 15.11 42.88 4.08
CA VAL A 338 16.56 42.81 4.28
C VAL A 338 17.31 43.12 2.98
N LEU A 339 16.83 42.62 1.84
CA LEU A 339 17.48 42.77 0.54
C LEU A 339 17.25 44.14 -0.12
N LYS A 340 16.19 44.88 0.25
CA LYS A 340 15.98 46.28 -0.22
C LYS A 340 17.22 47.15 0.00
N ASN A 341 17.93 46.94 1.09
CA ASN A 341 19.18 47.67 1.39
C ASN A 341 20.37 47.28 0.49
N LYS A 342 20.25 46.15 -0.28
CA LYS A 342 21.30 45.65 -1.18
C LYS A 342 21.03 45.94 -2.67
N LYS A 343 20.01 46.74 -2.99
CA LYS A 343 19.59 47.07 -4.39
C LYS A 343 19.24 45.80 -5.22
N ILE A 344 18.77 44.73 -4.58
CA ILE A 344 18.26 43.56 -5.25
C ILE A 344 16.77 43.82 -5.52
N SER A 345 16.34 43.61 -6.78
CA SER A 345 14.92 43.78 -7.17
C SER A 345 14.04 42.82 -6.39
N THR A 346 13.18 43.34 -5.53
CA THR A 346 12.16 42.61 -4.77
C THR A 346 10.82 43.29 -4.96
N SER A 347 9.73 42.58 -4.75
CA SER A 347 8.39 43.17 -4.78
C SER A 347 8.28 44.27 -3.73
N ASP A 348 7.74 45.43 -4.11
CA ASP A 348 7.52 46.56 -3.18
C ASP A 348 6.35 46.32 -2.23
N LYS A 349 5.45 45.36 -2.54
CA LYS A 349 4.27 44.97 -1.75
C LYS A 349 4.51 43.63 -1.07
N PRO A 350 4.21 43.50 0.24
CA PRO A 350 4.19 42.17 0.89
C PRO A 350 3.21 41.24 0.18
N LEU A 351 3.62 39.98 -0.02
CA LEU A 351 2.80 38.95 -0.60
C LEU A 351 1.88 38.32 0.46
N SER A 352 0.64 38.03 0.07
CA SER A 352 -0.37 37.36 0.89
C SER A 352 -1.01 36.23 0.08
N ILE A 353 -1.57 35.21 0.75
CA ILE A 353 -2.25 34.09 0.09
C ILE A 353 -3.37 34.57 -0.85
N GLN A 354 -4.08 35.66 -0.47
CA GLN A 354 -5.16 36.24 -1.28
C GLN A 354 -4.69 36.86 -2.61
N ASP A 355 -3.38 37.11 -2.75
CA ASP A 355 -2.81 37.66 -4.00
C ASP A 355 -2.64 36.59 -5.09
N PHE A 356 -2.84 35.29 -4.77
CA PHE A 356 -2.59 34.15 -5.66
C PHE A 356 -3.86 33.43 -6.07
N SER A 357 -3.89 32.96 -7.30
CA SER A 357 -4.90 32.01 -7.78
C SER A 357 -4.72 30.62 -7.14
N SER A 358 -5.75 29.79 -7.15
CA SER A 358 -5.66 28.42 -6.63
C SER A 358 -4.54 27.60 -7.27
N ARG A 359 -4.23 27.85 -8.54
CA ARG A 359 -3.13 27.18 -9.27
C ARG A 359 -1.78 27.64 -8.72
N GLU A 360 -1.55 28.93 -8.58
CA GLU A 360 -0.30 29.47 -8.06
C GLU A 360 -0.06 29.05 -6.61
N ILE A 361 -1.11 28.92 -5.79
CA ILE A 361 -1.03 28.37 -4.44
C ILE A 361 -0.45 26.94 -4.49
N LEU A 362 -0.96 26.08 -5.36
CA LEU A 362 -0.45 24.72 -5.51
C LEU A 362 1.00 24.70 -6.03
N ASP A 363 1.33 25.58 -6.97
CA ASP A 363 2.69 25.69 -7.52
C ASP A 363 3.69 26.15 -6.44
N ILE A 364 3.32 27.09 -5.54
CA ILE A 364 4.16 27.50 -4.41
C ILE A 364 4.29 26.35 -3.39
N LYS A 365 3.21 25.64 -3.07
CA LYS A 365 3.24 24.46 -2.21
C LYS A 365 4.14 23.36 -2.78
N ALA A 366 4.16 23.17 -4.09
CA ALA A 366 5.09 22.28 -4.78
C ALA A 366 6.57 22.70 -4.60
N LEU A 367 6.86 24.01 -4.64
CA LEU A 367 8.21 24.53 -4.37
C LEU A 367 8.66 24.25 -2.94
N ILE A 368 7.77 24.34 -1.95
CA ILE A 368 8.07 24.00 -0.55
C ILE A 368 8.52 22.53 -0.48
N ARG A 369 7.71 21.61 -0.99
CA ARG A 369 8.02 20.17 -1.00
C ARG A 369 9.34 19.86 -1.73
N ARG A 370 9.56 20.50 -2.88
CA ARG A 370 10.83 20.38 -3.63
C ARG A 370 12.04 20.84 -2.83
N GLY A 371 11.92 21.94 -2.10
CA GLY A 371 12.97 22.45 -1.23
C GLY A 371 13.31 21.47 -0.10
N GLU A 372 12.30 20.92 0.54
CA GLU A 372 12.40 19.93 1.61
C GLU A 372 13.07 18.63 1.12
N ALA A 373 12.61 18.07 0.01
CA ALA A 373 13.18 16.89 -0.62
C ALA A 373 14.65 17.09 -1.02
N THR A 374 14.96 18.24 -1.63
CA THR A 374 16.36 18.59 -1.95
C THR A 374 17.23 18.70 -0.70
N ALA A 375 16.70 19.25 0.40
CA ALA A 375 17.41 19.33 1.68
C ALA A 375 17.63 17.95 2.30
N ALA A 376 16.67 17.04 2.21
CA ALA A 376 16.80 15.65 2.66
C ALA A 376 17.85 14.89 1.85
N CYS A 377 17.78 14.94 0.53
CA CYS A 377 18.78 14.32 -0.37
C CYS A 377 20.19 14.83 -0.09
N ARG A 378 20.36 16.15 0.05
CA ARG A 378 21.64 16.76 0.36
C ARG A 378 22.19 16.31 1.71
N TYR A 379 21.31 16.15 2.71
CA TYR A 379 21.70 15.60 4.01
C TYR A 379 22.16 14.14 3.91
N MET A 380 21.55 13.34 3.05
CA MET A 380 21.97 11.98 2.76
C MET A 380 23.28 11.90 1.98
N GLY A 381 23.78 13.02 1.46
CA GLY A 381 25.01 13.11 0.68
C GLY A 381 24.82 12.97 -0.83
N LEU A 382 23.58 13.08 -1.33
CA LEU A 382 23.30 13.07 -2.76
C LEU A 382 23.59 14.42 -3.40
N ASP A 383 24.24 14.40 -4.57
CA ASP A 383 24.40 15.60 -5.40
C ASP A 383 23.04 16.02 -5.98
N THR A 384 22.80 17.34 -6.01
CA THR A 384 21.52 17.88 -6.48
C THR A 384 21.25 17.64 -7.96
N SER A 385 22.29 17.39 -8.77
CA SER A 385 22.16 17.02 -10.18
C SER A 385 21.52 15.64 -10.38
N HIS A 386 21.48 14.80 -9.34
CA HIS A 386 20.88 13.47 -9.35
C HIS A 386 19.44 13.47 -8.80
N ILE A 387 18.85 14.63 -8.57
CA ILE A 387 17.47 14.77 -8.09
C ILE A 387 16.57 15.15 -9.27
N HIS A 388 15.60 14.31 -9.56
CA HIS A 388 14.66 14.48 -10.66
C HIS A 388 13.25 14.75 -10.11
N PHE A 389 12.56 15.78 -10.63
CA PHE A 389 11.18 16.09 -10.30
C PHE A 389 10.33 15.88 -11.55
N LEU A 390 9.58 14.77 -11.59
CA LEU A 390 8.85 14.33 -12.79
C LEU A 390 7.55 15.12 -12.99
N ASN A 391 6.88 15.52 -11.90
CA ASN A 391 5.62 16.26 -11.92
C ASN A 391 4.60 15.56 -12.86
N LEU A 392 4.28 14.29 -12.58
CA LEU A 392 3.41 13.49 -13.43
C LEU A 392 2.03 14.15 -13.62
N PRO A 393 1.56 14.29 -14.85
CA PRO A 393 0.33 15.01 -15.21
C PRO A 393 -0.94 14.53 -14.50
N PHE A 394 -1.03 13.23 -14.15
CA PHE A 394 -2.19 12.72 -13.43
C PHE A 394 -2.38 13.40 -12.07
N TYR A 395 -1.28 13.84 -11.44
CA TYR A 395 -1.32 14.54 -10.15
C TYR A 395 -1.37 16.05 -10.32
N GLU A 396 -0.63 16.58 -11.30
CA GLU A 396 -0.43 18.02 -11.53
C GLU A 396 -1.58 18.66 -12.32
N THR A 397 -2.82 18.37 -11.95
CA THR A 397 -4.03 18.84 -12.64
C THR A 397 -4.31 20.34 -12.42
N GLY A 398 -3.60 20.97 -11.47
CA GLY A 398 -3.88 22.34 -11.03
C GLY A 398 -5.09 22.46 -10.09
N THR A 399 -5.60 21.32 -9.63
CA THR A 399 -6.69 21.21 -8.65
C THR A 399 -6.38 20.12 -7.62
N ILE A 400 -7.17 20.02 -6.54
CA ILE A 400 -7.07 18.95 -5.55
C ILE A 400 -7.47 17.58 -6.15
N LYS A 401 -8.28 17.58 -7.23
CA LYS A 401 -8.74 16.34 -7.87
C LYS A 401 -7.66 15.80 -8.80
N LYS A 402 -7.15 14.61 -8.51
CA LYS A 402 -6.20 13.89 -9.37
C LYS A 402 -6.90 13.33 -10.61
N GLY A 403 -6.15 13.19 -11.69
CA GLY A 403 -6.58 12.52 -12.93
C GLY A 403 -6.31 11.01 -12.90
N ASP A 404 -6.64 10.35 -14.00
CA ASP A 404 -6.27 8.96 -14.26
C ASP A 404 -4.88 8.90 -14.90
N LEU A 405 -4.21 7.73 -14.77
CA LEU A 405 -2.95 7.45 -15.47
C LEU A 405 -3.12 7.63 -16.99
N SER A 406 -2.23 8.37 -17.59
CA SER A 406 -2.20 8.66 -19.02
C SER A 406 -0.89 8.24 -19.67
N GLN A 407 -0.87 8.15 -21.00
CA GLN A 407 0.36 7.87 -21.75
C GLN A 407 1.44 8.94 -21.53
N ARG A 408 1.05 10.19 -21.21
CA ARG A 408 2.00 11.27 -20.91
C ARG A 408 2.81 10.97 -19.67
N ASP A 409 2.18 10.40 -18.63
CA ASP A 409 2.85 10.00 -17.41
C ASP A 409 3.90 8.92 -17.69
N VAL A 410 3.51 7.89 -18.47
CA VAL A 410 4.37 6.79 -18.88
C VAL A 410 5.58 7.28 -19.69
N GLU A 411 5.37 8.20 -20.67
CA GLU A 411 6.46 8.74 -21.49
C GLU A 411 7.49 9.54 -20.68
N ILE A 412 7.07 10.25 -19.62
CA ILE A 412 7.98 10.96 -18.73
C ILE A 412 8.89 9.95 -17.99
N VAL A 413 8.32 8.88 -17.47
CA VAL A 413 9.07 7.81 -16.80
C VAL A 413 10.00 7.11 -17.78
N LYS A 414 9.51 6.73 -18.99
CA LYS A 414 10.34 6.10 -20.04
C LYS A 414 11.55 6.95 -20.40
N LYS A 415 11.36 8.26 -20.56
CA LYS A 415 12.46 9.18 -20.87
C LYS A 415 13.56 9.11 -19.81
N LEU A 416 13.21 9.15 -18.52
CA LEU A 416 14.17 9.05 -17.44
C LEU A 416 14.88 7.69 -17.42
N LEU A 417 14.13 6.60 -17.62
CA LEU A 417 14.70 5.25 -17.69
C LEU A 417 15.71 5.09 -18.81
N LEU A 418 15.44 5.66 -20.00
CA LEU A 418 16.34 5.64 -21.14
C LEU A 418 17.59 6.52 -20.95
N GLU A 419 17.45 7.60 -20.18
CA GLU A 419 18.56 8.51 -19.85
C GLU A 419 19.54 7.86 -18.85
N ILE A 420 19.02 7.28 -17.74
CA ILE A 420 19.85 6.73 -16.65
C ILE A 420 20.28 5.30 -16.94
N ARG A 421 19.41 4.46 -17.49
CA ARG A 421 19.61 3.01 -17.72
C ARG A 421 20.07 2.27 -16.46
N PRO A 422 19.31 2.36 -15.35
CA PRO A 422 19.75 1.85 -14.06
C PRO A 422 19.91 0.32 -14.05
N GLN A 423 20.88 -0.19 -13.28
CA GLN A 423 21.04 -1.61 -12.98
C GLN A 423 20.13 -2.06 -11.84
N GLU A 424 19.75 -1.14 -10.96
CA GLU A 424 18.78 -1.38 -9.91
C GLU A 424 17.79 -0.21 -9.81
N MET A 425 16.51 -0.54 -9.61
CA MET A 425 15.45 0.41 -9.35
C MET A 425 14.79 0.07 -8.01
N PHE A 426 14.43 1.11 -7.27
CA PHE A 426 13.59 1.01 -6.08
C PHE A 426 12.29 1.75 -6.33
N VAL A 427 11.15 1.11 -6.09
CA VAL A 427 9.82 1.64 -6.36
C VAL A 427 8.90 1.44 -5.16
N ALA A 428 7.91 2.30 -4.99
CA ALA A 428 6.95 2.16 -3.90
C ALA A 428 5.98 1.00 -4.18
N GLY A 429 6.09 -0.07 -3.39
CA GLY A 429 5.15 -1.20 -3.37
C GLY A 429 4.04 -1.06 -2.33
N ASP A 430 3.89 0.12 -1.72
CA ASP A 430 2.90 0.39 -0.68
C ASP A 430 1.54 0.74 -1.30
N LEU A 431 0.77 -0.30 -1.64
CA LEU A 431 -0.57 -0.17 -2.24
C LEU A 431 -1.66 0.09 -1.20
N ALA A 432 -1.30 0.15 0.08
CA ALA A 432 -2.21 0.50 1.18
C ALA A 432 -2.44 2.02 1.30
N ASP A 433 -1.78 2.83 0.46
CA ASP A 433 -2.04 4.28 0.38
C ASP A 433 -3.53 4.56 0.10
N PRO A 434 -4.26 5.16 1.07
CA PRO A 434 -5.69 5.42 0.92
C PRO A 434 -6.00 6.50 -0.11
N HIS A 435 -4.99 7.28 -0.51
CA HIS A 435 -5.11 8.33 -1.52
C HIS A 435 -4.94 7.80 -2.95
N GLY A 436 -4.41 6.58 -3.10
CA GLY A 436 -4.21 5.88 -4.36
C GLY A 436 -3.08 6.44 -5.23
N THR A 437 -2.27 7.39 -4.73
CA THR A 437 -1.16 8.00 -5.48
C THR A 437 -0.06 6.98 -5.74
N HIS A 438 0.36 6.22 -4.71
CA HIS A 438 1.41 5.21 -4.81
C HIS A 438 1.08 4.17 -5.88
N LYS A 439 -0.19 3.75 -5.95
CA LYS A 439 -0.63 2.80 -6.98
C LYS A 439 -0.49 3.35 -8.39
N VAL A 440 -0.92 4.59 -8.63
CA VAL A 440 -0.84 5.22 -9.96
C VAL A 440 0.62 5.46 -10.37
N CYS A 441 1.47 5.88 -9.44
CA CYS A 441 2.91 6.04 -9.64
C CYS A 441 3.56 4.69 -10.01
N LEU A 442 3.29 3.64 -9.23
CA LEU A 442 3.80 2.30 -9.54
C LEU A 442 3.30 1.82 -10.91
N ASP A 443 2.01 2.00 -11.23
CA ASP A 443 1.46 1.61 -12.53
C ASP A 443 2.13 2.37 -13.69
N ALA A 444 2.54 3.65 -13.50
CA ALA A 444 3.30 4.41 -14.50
C ALA A 444 4.68 3.81 -14.75
N VAL A 445 5.40 3.45 -13.67
CA VAL A 445 6.73 2.83 -13.78
C VAL A 445 6.63 1.45 -14.42
N LEU A 446 5.68 0.61 -13.99
CA LEU A 446 5.49 -0.74 -14.55
C LEU A 446 5.08 -0.70 -16.03
N ALA A 447 4.23 0.26 -16.43
CA ALA A 447 3.86 0.46 -17.83
C ALA A 447 5.09 0.88 -18.66
N ALA A 448 5.93 1.77 -18.14
CA ALA A 448 7.16 2.18 -18.82
C ALA A 448 8.12 1.00 -18.99
N ILE A 449 8.27 0.15 -17.99
CA ILE A 449 9.07 -1.09 -18.05
C ILE A 449 8.48 -2.04 -19.10
N ASP A 450 7.18 -2.25 -19.10
CA ASP A 450 6.50 -3.18 -20.03
C ASP A 450 6.68 -2.75 -21.48
N GLU A 451 6.61 -1.45 -21.76
CA GLU A 451 6.87 -0.90 -23.11
C GLU A 451 8.34 -0.97 -23.54
N LEU A 452 9.30 -0.99 -22.62
CA LEU A 452 10.74 -0.97 -22.91
C LEU A 452 11.40 -2.35 -22.89
N LYS A 453 10.88 -3.32 -22.14
CA LYS A 453 11.56 -4.60 -21.84
C LYS A 453 11.94 -5.42 -23.06
N ASP A 454 11.17 -5.35 -24.14
CA ASP A 454 11.44 -6.11 -25.37
C ASP A 454 12.43 -5.41 -26.30
N HIS A 455 12.62 -4.09 -26.12
CA HIS A 455 13.43 -3.25 -27.00
C HIS A 455 14.76 -2.81 -26.37
N GLU A 456 14.85 -2.81 -25.04
CA GLU A 456 16.00 -2.34 -24.27
C GLU A 456 16.70 -3.49 -23.52
N PRO A 457 17.80 -4.06 -24.07
CA PRO A 457 18.46 -5.24 -23.50
C PRO A 457 19.00 -5.05 -22.07
N TRP A 458 19.36 -3.80 -21.67
CA TRP A 458 19.83 -3.50 -20.32
C TRP A 458 18.76 -3.76 -19.27
N LEU A 459 17.50 -3.55 -19.61
CA LEU A 459 16.38 -3.71 -18.69
C LEU A 459 16.20 -5.16 -18.23
N ARG A 460 16.55 -6.15 -19.07
CA ARG A 460 16.54 -7.58 -18.70
C ARG A 460 17.51 -7.92 -17.57
N LYS A 461 18.52 -7.09 -17.33
CA LYS A 461 19.51 -7.24 -16.26
C LYS A 461 19.20 -6.34 -15.06
N CYS A 462 18.30 -5.39 -15.22
CA CYS A 462 17.89 -4.49 -14.17
C CYS A 462 17.04 -5.24 -13.12
N ARG A 463 17.25 -4.94 -11.85
CA ARG A 463 16.44 -5.43 -10.75
C ARG A 463 15.54 -4.34 -10.24
N VAL A 464 14.30 -4.70 -10.01
CA VAL A 464 13.29 -3.78 -9.45
C VAL A 464 12.93 -4.26 -8.06
N TRP A 465 13.24 -3.46 -7.06
CA TRP A 465 12.92 -3.68 -5.66
C TRP A 465 11.75 -2.82 -5.24
N MET A 466 10.72 -3.44 -4.70
CA MET A 466 9.57 -2.74 -4.14
C MET A 466 9.80 -2.53 -2.65
N TYR A 467 9.78 -1.28 -2.20
CA TYR A 467 9.80 -0.93 -0.79
C TYR A 467 8.39 -0.63 -0.26
N ARG A 468 8.21 -0.74 1.05
CA ARG A 468 7.07 -0.26 1.84
C ARG A 468 7.59 0.56 3.02
N GLY A 469 6.72 1.00 3.91
CA GLY A 469 7.12 1.67 5.15
C GLY A 469 6.38 2.97 5.44
N ALA A 470 5.74 3.58 4.44
CA ALA A 470 4.89 4.74 4.69
C ALA A 470 3.56 4.32 5.39
N TRP A 471 2.87 3.33 4.85
CA TRP A 471 1.57 2.87 5.35
C TRP A 471 1.63 1.49 6.01
N MET A 472 2.26 0.53 5.36
CA MET A 472 2.42 -0.85 5.82
C MET A 472 3.86 -1.31 5.59
N GLU A 473 4.22 -2.48 6.16
CA GLU A 473 5.47 -3.16 5.85
C GLU A 473 5.18 -4.51 5.18
N TRP A 474 6.19 -5.11 4.57
CA TRP A 474 6.11 -6.44 3.99
C TRP A 474 6.00 -7.51 5.08
N ASP A 475 5.13 -8.49 4.86
CA ASP A 475 5.15 -9.71 5.68
C ASP A 475 6.51 -10.41 5.54
N VAL A 476 7.06 -10.91 6.65
CA VAL A 476 8.42 -11.48 6.67
C VAL A 476 8.60 -12.64 5.70
N ASP A 477 7.55 -13.41 5.45
CA ASP A 477 7.57 -14.50 4.46
C ASP A 477 7.72 -14.00 3.00
N LEU A 478 7.38 -12.74 2.74
CA LEU A 478 7.52 -12.12 1.42
C LEU A 478 8.86 -11.42 1.22
N ILE A 479 9.57 -11.07 2.30
CA ILE A 479 10.81 -10.31 2.21
C ILE A 479 11.87 -11.10 1.44
N GLU A 480 12.41 -10.48 0.40
CA GLU A 480 13.49 -11.05 -0.43
C GLU A 480 14.83 -10.35 -0.20
N MET A 481 14.81 -9.10 0.28
CA MET A 481 16.01 -8.40 0.73
C MET A 481 15.68 -7.64 2.03
N ALA A 482 16.45 -7.93 3.07
CA ALA A 482 16.36 -7.31 4.39
C ALA A 482 17.66 -6.57 4.69
N VAL A 483 17.58 -5.26 4.90
CA VAL A 483 18.75 -4.40 5.13
C VAL A 483 18.75 -3.93 6.60
N PRO A 484 19.55 -4.55 7.48
CA PRO A 484 19.65 -4.13 8.87
C PRO A 484 20.28 -2.74 8.98
N MET A 485 19.76 -1.94 9.89
CA MET A 485 20.29 -0.62 10.23
C MET A 485 20.90 -0.61 11.62
N SER A 486 21.98 0.13 11.77
CA SER A 486 22.53 0.51 13.08
C SER A 486 21.72 1.66 13.70
N PRO A 487 21.85 1.90 15.02
CA PRO A 487 21.23 3.07 15.66
C PRO A 487 21.63 4.41 15.03
N GLU A 488 22.86 4.51 14.49
CA GLU A 488 23.33 5.71 13.79
C GLU A 488 22.62 5.90 12.45
N GLU A 489 22.45 4.83 11.67
CA GLU A 489 21.75 4.87 10.39
C GLU A 489 20.26 5.19 10.59
N LEU A 490 19.64 4.61 11.61
CA LEU A 490 18.25 4.89 11.97
C LEU A 490 18.08 6.37 12.36
N ARG A 491 19.01 6.93 13.16
CA ARG A 491 19.02 8.36 13.50
C ARG A 491 19.22 9.24 12.25
N SER A 492 20.07 8.82 11.33
CA SER A 492 20.29 9.53 10.07
C SER A 492 19.02 9.54 9.22
N LYS A 493 18.33 8.42 9.10
CA LYS A 493 17.01 8.30 8.47
C LYS A 493 16.00 9.26 9.08
N ARG A 494 15.84 9.25 10.42
CA ARG A 494 14.97 10.19 11.14
C ARG A 494 15.27 11.64 10.81
N ASN A 495 16.55 12.02 10.84
CA ASN A 495 16.97 13.38 10.54
C ASN A 495 16.68 13.80 9.09
N ALA A 496 16.67 12.86 8.14
CA ALA A 496 16.25 13.13 6.77
C ALA A 496 14.73 13.35 6.68
N ILE A 497 13.94 12.49 7.33
CA ILE A 497 12.48 12.63 7.38
C ILE A 497 12.09 13.99 8.02
N LEU A 498 12.75 14.39 9.10
CA LEU A 498 12.50 15.67 9.79
C LEU A 498 12.78 16.93 8.93
N ARG A 499 13.39 16.81 7.74
CA ARG A 499 13.54 17.93 6.81
C ARG A 499 12.27 18.24 6.03
N HIS A 500 11.32 17.33 6.02
CA HIS A 500 10.01 17.51 5.42
C HIS A 500 9.05 18.18 6.43
N GLN A 501 9.37 19.42 6.81
CA GLN A 501 8.69 20.17 7.87
C GLN A 501 7.20 20.36 7.58
N SER A 502 6.83 20.57 6.32
CA SER A 502 5.43 20.74 5.91
C SER A 502 4.56 19.50 6.14
N GLN A 503 5.19 18.35 6.47
CA GLN A 503 4.50 17.07 6.71
C GLN A 503 4.50 16.66 8.20
N MET A 504 5.11 17.46 9.10
CA MET A 504 5.21 17.09 10.50
C MET A 504 3.92 17.31 11.29
N GLU A 505 3.10 18.30 10.90
CA GLU A 505 1.91 18.69 11.66
C GLU A 505 0.59 18.26 11.03
N SER A 506 0.60 17.95 9.73
CA SER A 506 -0.64 17.85 8.95
C SER A 506 -0.85 16.52 8.25
N ALA A 507 -0.08 15.49 8.59
CA ALA A 507 -0.29 14.19 7.96
C ALA A 507 -1.69 13.67 8.33
N PRO A 508 -2.67 13.73 7.41
CA PRO A 508 -4.01 13.24 7.67
C PRO A 508 -3.98 11.73 7.65
N PHE A 509 -3.56 11.12 8.78
CA PHE A 509 -3.71 9.70 8.95
C PHE A 509 -5.15 9.38 9.27
N MET A 510 -5.65 8.36 8.63
CA MET A 510 -6.94 7.79 8.96
C MET A 510 -6.80 7.08 10.31
N GLY A 511 -7.53 7.53 11.30
CA GLY A 511 -7.62 6.91 12.62
C GLY A 511 -7.08 7.76 13.76
N ASP A 512 -7.14 7.18 14.97
CA ASP A 512 -6.71 7.79 16.21
C ASP A 512 -5.18 7.69 16.45
N ASP A 513 -4.39 7.40 15.40
CA ASP A 513 -2.94 7.28 15.54
C ASP A 513 -2.27 8.65 15.41
N GLU A 514 -1.96 9.24 16.55
CA GLU A 514 -1.33 10.57 16.67
C GLU A 514 0.20 10.58 16.39
N ARG A 515 0.80 9.40 16.12
CA ARG A 515 2.24 9.32 15.87
C ARG A 515 2.62 10.02 14.56
N LEU A 516 3.74 10.71 14.58
CA LEU A 516 4.33 11.34 13.38
C LEU A 516 4.87 10.28 12.40
N PHE A 517 5.04 10.64 11.14
CA PHE A 517 5.56 9.74 10.09
C PHE A 517 6.86 9.06 10.47
N TRP A 518 7.83 9.79 11.02
CA TRP A 518 9.11 9.22 11.42
C TRP A 518 8.97 8.17 12.54
N GLN A 519 8.06 8.40 13.49
CA GLN A 519 7.79 7.45 14.57
C GLN A 519 7.23 6.14 14.02
N ARG A 520 6.26 6.24 13.11
CA ARG A 520 5.67 5.06 12.46
C ARG A 520 6.68 4.30 11.61
N ALA A 521 7.54 5.01 10.87
CA ALA A 521 8.58 4.38 10.05
C ALA A 521 9.59 3.62 10.93
N GLU A 522 10.02 4.22 12.04
CA GLU A 522 10.91 3.55 13.01
C GLU A 522 10.24 2.36 13.66
N ASP A 523 9.00 2.51 14.15
CA ASP A 523 8.26 1.41 14.78
C ASP A 523 8.11 0.21 13.83
N ARG A 524 7.87 0.43 12.53
CA ARG A 524 7.81 -0.66 11.54
C ARG A 524 9.16 -1.33 11.34
N ASN A 525 10.23 -0.54 11.23
CA ASN A 525 11.56 -1.09 11.06
C ASN A 525 12.02 -1.86 12.30
N HIS A 526 11.69 -1.40 13.52
CA HIS A 526 11.91 -2.13 14.78
C HIS A 526 11.07 -3.41 14.84
N ALA A 527 9.78 -3.34 14.49
CA ALA A 527 8.90 -4.50 14.51
C ALA A 527 9.37 -5.60 13.55
N THR A 528 9.89 -5.22 12.37
CA THR A 528 10.49 -6.17 11.43
C THR A 528 11.74 -6.83 12.03
N ALA A 529 12.64 -6.06 12.65
CA ALA A 529 13.82 -6.58 13.32
C ALA A 529 13.47 -7.52 14.49
N GLU A 530 12.51 -7.12 15.33
CA GLU A 530 12.00 -7.94 16.43
C GLU A 530 11.44 -9.28 15.95
N LEU A 531 10.72 -9.27 14.81
CA LEU A 531 10.20 -10.51 14.25
C LEU A 531 11.32 -11.42 13.75
N TYR A 532 12.37 -10.88 13.11
CA TYR A 532 13.55 -11.66 12.74
C TYR A 532 14.23 -12.29 13.98
N THR A 533 14.34 -11.55 15.06
CA THR A 533 14.87 -12.06 16.35
C THR A 533 13.99 -13.19 16.91
N LYS A 534 12.66 -13.03 16.89
CA LYS A 534 11.70 -14.09 17.34
C LYS A 534 11.77 -15.35 16.47
N LEU A 535 12.12 -15.22 15.21
CA LEU A 535 12.36 -16.36 14.32
C LEU A 535 13.69 -17.07 14.59
N GLY A 536 14.57 -16.51 15.44
CA GLY A 536 15.86 -17.09 15.83
C GLY A 536 17.04 -16.60 15.01
N LEU A 537 16.87 -15.49 14.27
CA LEU A 537 17.93 -14.81 13.53
C LEU A 537 18.65 -13.80 14.44
N ALA A 538 19.66 -13.11 13.90
CA ALA A 538 20.41 -12.12 14.67
C ALA A 538 19.54 -10.95 15.11
N ASP A 539 19.87 -10.42 16.28
CA ASP A 539 19.20 -9.24 16.83
C ASP A 539 19.74 -7.97 16.16
N TYR A 540 18.83 -7.24 15.51
CA TYR A 540 19.13 -5.97 14.84
C TYR A 540 18.26 -4.87 15.44
N GLU A 541 18.77 -3.63 15.43
CA GLU A 541 18.01 -2.45 15.88
C GLU A 541 16.77 -2.21 15.01
N ALA A 542 16.95 -2.23 13.71
CA ALA A 542 15.89 -1.99 12.75
C ALA A 542 16.23 -2.66 11.41
N ILE A 543 15.22 -2.97 10.59
CA ILE A 543 15.37 -3.56 9.26
C ILE A 543 14.47 -2.82 8.27
N GLU A 544 15.04 -2.41 7.13
CA GLU A 544 14.27 -2.04 5.93
C GLU A 544 14.10 -3.26 5.03
N ALA A 545 12.92 -3.43 4.44
CA ALA A 545 12.53 -4.64 3.75
C ALA A 545 12.10 -4.38 2.31
N PHE A 546 12.48 -5.31 1.41
CA PHE A 546 12.22 -5.19 -0.01
C PHE A 546 11.76 -6.51 -0.59
N VAL A 547 10.88 -6.41 -1.60
CA VAL A 547 10.40 -7.54 -2.41
C VAL A 547 10.73 -7.25 -3.87
N GLN A 548 11.27 -8.24 -4.57
CA GLN A 548 11.64 -8.06 -5.97
C GLN A 548 10.40 -8.16 -6.87
N TYR A 549 10.24 -7.17 -7.76
CA TYR A 549 9.34 -7.28 -8.91
C TYR A 549 10.09 -7.92 -10.08
N ARG A 550 9.48 -8.93 -10.70
CA ARG A 550 10.01 -9.65 -11.87
C ARG A 550 9.07 -9.46 -13.05
N PHE A 551 9.60 -9.10 -14.22
CA PHE A 551 8.84 -8.76 -15.44
C PHE A 551 9.36 -9.49 -16.67
#